data_4e9bc15d92905f2f612527f19df4a70f
#
_entry.id   4e9bc15d92905f2f612527f19df4a70f
#
_cell.length_a   1.000
_cell.length_b   1.000
_cell.length_c   1.000
_cell.angle_alpha   90.00
_cell.angle_beta   90.00
_cell.angle_gamma   90.00
#
_symmetry.space_group_name_H-M   'P 1'
#
loop_
_entity.id
_entity.type
_entity.pdbx_description
1 polymer ?
#
loop_
_entity_poly.entity_id
_entity_poly.type
_entity_poly.pdbx_seq_one_letter_code
_entity_poly.pdbx_strand_id
1 'polypeptide(L)'
;MKKRSLWFGFLLIALLGLSFTAVFAQDSLQFGLRLRRDWGYGAGADIQGRVTLSLTGETGKLSKVVFYMDDAVMAELNEAPYSFSFSTDNYPSGLRRMSAVVFTSDGASQEVAPISYNFLSQEAA
;
A
#
# COMPACT_ATOMS: atom_id res chain seq x y z
N MET A 1 12.07 49.55 4.02
CA MET A 1 11.94 49.12 3.90
C MET A 1 11.73 48.53 3.93
N LYS A 2 11.75 48.40 4.00
CA LYS A 2 11.56 47.74 4.00
C LYS A 2 11.22 46.90 4.05
N LYS A 3 11.02 46.74 4.10
CA LYS A 3 10.69 45.91 4.08
C LYS A 3 10.50 45.06 4.23
N ARG A 4 10.35 44.99 4.42
CA ARG A 4 10.17 44.09 4.42
C ARG A 4 9.92 43.30 4.75
N SER A 5 9.70 43.49 4.93
CA SER A 5 9.39 42.59 5.05
C SER A 5 8.90 41.95 5.10
N LEU A 6 8.74 41.96 5.34
CA LEU A 6 8.22 41.09 5.17
C LEU A 6 7.95 40.35 5.10
N TRP A 7 8.05 40.46 5.23
CA TRP A 7 7.77 39.52 4.95
C TRP A 7 7.70 38.72 5.29
N PHE A 8 7.53 38.59 5.46
CA PHE A 8 7.41 37.64 5.53
C PHE A 8 7.01 37.03 5.58
N GLY A 9 7.07 37.46 5.93
CA GLY A 9 6.54 36.66 5.76
C GLY A 9 6.12 36.13 5.61
N PHE A 10 6.00 35.83 5.74
CA PHE A 10 5.55 35.02 5.34
C PHE A 10 5.47 34.29 5.27
N LEU A 11 5.52 34.62 5.49
CA LEU A 11 5.47 33.77 5.24
C LEU A 11 5.34 33.07 5.45
N LEU A 12 5.43 33.18 5.76
CA LEU A 12 5.23 32.41 5.86
C LEU A 12 4.73 31.82 5.70
N ILE A 13 4.48 31.91 5.98
CA ILE A 13 3.94 31.19 5.69
C ILE A 13 3.72 30.42 5.46
N ALA A 14 3.84 30.52 5.60
CA ALA A 14 3.69 29.65 5.20
C ALA A 14 3.67 28.94 5.35
N LEU A 15 3.80 28.92 5.64
CA LEU A 15 3.77 28.09 5.68
C LEU A 15 3.48 27.45 5.79
N LEU A 16 3.31 27.41 6.15
CA LEU A 16 2.92 26.70 6.19
C LEU A 16 2.59 26.00 5.94
N GLY A 17 2.47 25.80 5.95
CA GLY A 17 2.11 24.96 5.60
C GLY A 17 1.91 24.31 5.62
N LEU A 18 1.76 24.13 5.84
CA LEU A 18 1.47 23.39 5.79
C LEU A 18 1.24 22.63 5.90
N SER A 19 1.27 22.41 6.18
CA SER A 19 0.92 21.66 6.18
C SER A 19 0.42 21.10 6.10
N PHE A 20 0.09 21.06 6.17
CA PHE A 20 -0.56 20.56 5.95
C PHE A 20 -0.78 19.80 5.63
N THR A 21 -0.50 19.60 5.63
CA THR A 21 -0.88 18.92 5.10
C THR A 21 -1.29 17.94 5.08
N ALA A 22 -1.10 17.70 5.53
CA ALA A 22 -1.56 16.53 5.37
C ALA A 22 -2.81 16.46 5.21
N VAL A 23 -3.05 17.00 5.35
CA VAL A 23 -4.06 16.98 5.18
C VAL A 23 -4.60 16.55 4.17
N PHE A 24 -4.35 16.61 3.54
CA PHE A 24 -4.91 16.15 2.58
C PHE A 24 -5.09 14.78 2.53
N ALA A 25 -4.79 14.17 3.45
CA ALA A 25 -5.03 12.79 3.51
C ALA A 25 -6.47 12.44 3.34
N GLN A 26 -7.31 13.27 3.77
CA GLN A 26 -8.70 12.95 3.59
C GLN A 26 -9.17 13.11 2.18
N ASP A 27 -8.40 13.81 1.39
CA ASP A 27 -8.70 13.90 -0.04
C ASP A 27 -8.04 12.80 -0.82
N SER A 28 -7.36 11.91 -0.14
CA SER A 28 -6.67 10.82 -0.79
C SER A 28 -7.64 9.84 -1.37
N LEU A 29 -7.19 9.18 -2.41
CA LEU A 29 -7.94 8.07 -2.97
C LEU A 29 -8.01 6.95 -1.95
N GLN A 30 -9.06 6.18 -2.04
CA GLN A 30 -9.28 5.07 -1.12
C GLN A 30 -8.72 3.80 -1.74
N PHE A 31 -7.77 3.19 -1.05
CA PHE A 31 -7.17 1.94 -1.51
C PHE A 31 -7.21 0.92 -0.40
N GLY A 32 -7.23 -0.34 -0.79
CA GLY A 32 -7.14 -1.44 0.13
C GLY A 32 -6.42 -2.61 -0.49
N LEU A 33 -6.10 -3.58 0.33
CA LEU A 33 -5.51 -4.82 -0.14
C LEU A 33 -6.49 -5.95 0.09
N ARG A 34 -6.45 -6.92 -0.82
CA ARG A 34 -7.30 -8.09 -0.73
C ARG A 34 -6.48 -9.31 -1.09
N LEU A 35 -6.52 -10.31 -0.23
CA LEU A 35 -5.87 -11.58 -0.51
C LEU A 35 -6.96 -12.61 -0.77
N ARG A 36 -6.90 -13.22 -1.95
CA ARG A 36 -7.88 -14.22 -2.36
C ARG A 36 -7.17 -15.56 -2.50
N ARG A 37 -7.76 -16.59 -1.90
CA ARG A 37 -7.25 -17.93 -2.11
C ARG A 37 -7.76 -18.43 -3.45
N ASP A 38 -6.84 -18.81 -4.31
CA ASP A 38 -7.19 -19.41 -5.59
C ASP A 38 -7.26 -20.92 -5.46
N TRP A 39 -6.46 -21.49 -4.55
CA TRP A 39 -6.30 -22.91 -4.44
C TRP A 39 -5.62 -23.19 -3.10
N GLY A 40 -6.08 -24.22 -2.42
CA GLY A 40 -5.49 -24.61 -1.16
C GLY A 40 -6.46 -24.51 -0.01
N TYR A 41 -5.95 -24.16 1.16
CA TYR A 41 -6.73 -24.13 2.40
C TYR A 41 -6.91 -22.69 2.89
N GLY A 42 -8.06 -22.40 3.43
CA GLY A 42 -8.30 -21.11 4.07
C GLY A 42 -9.43 -21.18 5.07
N ALA A 43 -9.21 -20.56 6.23
CA ALA A 43 -10.23 -20.44 7.27
C ALA A 43 -9.89 -19.21 8.10
N GLY A 44 -10.75 -18.19 8.04
CA GLY A 44 -10.47 -16.93 8.74
C GLY A 44 -9.18 -16.32 8.22
N ALA A 45 -8.25 -16.07 9.14
CA ALA A 45 -6.95 -15.50 8.78
C ALA A 45 -5.90 -16.56 8.46
N ASP A 46 -6.25 -17.84 8.55
CA ASP A 46 -5.31 -18.93 8.22
C ASP A 46 -5.43 -19.24 6.74
N ILE A 47 -4.28 -19.35 6.07
CA ILE A 47 -4.30 -19.58 4.62
C ILE A 47 -3.07 -20.39 4.21
N GLN A 48 -3.26 -21.24 3.22
CA GLN A 48 -2.20 -22.04 2.63
C GLN A 48 -2.57 -22.33 1.18
N GLY A 49 -1.63 -22.16 0.28
CA GLY A 49 -1.80 -22.51 -1.11
C GLY A 49 -1.49 -21.37 -2.04
N ARG A 50 -2.14 -21.37 -3.18
CA ARG A 50 -1.98 -20.33 -4.18
C ARG A 50 -2.96 -19.20 -3.92
N VAL A 51 -2.43 -18.00 -3.85
CA VAL A 51 -3.23 -16.82 -3.50
C VAL A 51 -2.94 -15.70 -4.49
N THR A 52 -3.88 -14.76 -4.56
CA THR A 52 -3.71 -13.56 -5.36
C THR A 52 -3.87 -12.35 -4.46
N LEU A 53 -2.86 -11.51 -4.45
CA LEU A 53 -2.90 -10.25 -3.72
C LEU A 53 -3.27 -9.15 -4.69
N SER A 54 -4.30 -8.39 -4.36
CA SER A 54 -4.85 -7.37 -5.26
C SER A 54 -4.96 -6.05 -4.56
N LEU A 55 -4.73 -4.98 -5.31
CA LEU A 55 -5.04 -3.64 -4.86
C LEU A 55 -6.47 -3.32 -5.26
N THR A 56 -7.25 -2.82 -4.30
CA THR A 56 -8.63 -2.39 -4.56
C THR A 56 -8.70 -0.87 -4.45
N GLY A 57 -9.70 -0.29 -5.11
CA GLY A 57 -9.93 1.14 -5.03
C GLY A 57 -9.82 1.80 -6.39
N GLU A 58 -9.49 3.09 -6.37
CA GLU A 58 -9.48 3.90 -7.59
C GLU A 58 -8.13 3.82 -8.27
N THR A 59 -7.92 2.76 -9.04
CA THR A 59 -6.61 2.47 -9.60
C THR A 59 -6.33 3.21 -10.91
N GLY A 60 -7.30 3.91 -11.46
CA GLY A 60 -7.15 4.53 -12.77
C GLY A 60 -6.12 5.65 -12.83
N LYS A 61 -5.74 6.21 -11.69
CA LYS A 61 -4.79 7.32 -11.66
C LYS A 61 -3.41 6.91 -11.18
N LEU A 62 -3.16 5.62 -11.12
CA LEU A 62 -1.89 5.12 -10.61
C LEU A 62 -0.88 4.94 -11.73
N SER A 63 0.38 5.19 -11.41
CA SER A 63 1.48 4.90 -12.31
C SER A 63 2.26 3.68 -11.87
N LYS A 64 2.20 3.33 -10.57
CA LYS A 64 2.98 2.22 -10.05
C LYS A 64 2.43 1.81 -8.70
N VAL A 65 2.54 0.53 -8.38
CA VAL A 65 2.22 -0.01 -7.06
C VAL A 65 3.36 -0.93 -6.66
N VAL A 66 3.86 -0.77 -5.44
CA VAL A 66 4.89 -1.65 -4.89
C VAL A 66 4.28 -2.40 -3.72
N PHE A 67 4.34 -3.71 -3.77
CA PHE A 67 3.81 -4.59 -2.73
C PHE A 67 4.94 -5.12 -1.86
N TYR A 68 4.66 -5.22 -0.56
CA TYR A 68 5.64 -5.66 0.43
C TYR A 68 5.10 -6.82 1.25
N MET A 69 6.01 -7.72 1.62
CA MET A 69 5.74 -8.77 2.60
C MET A 69 6.72 -8.55 3.74
N ASP A 70 6.19 -8.24 4.95
CA ASP A 70 7.02 -7.98 6.13
C ASP A 70 8.11 -6.95 5.82
N ASP A 71 7.73 -5.90 5.08
CA ASP A 71 8.59 -4.77 4.71
C ASP A 71 9.62 -5.07 3.63
N ALA A 72 9.59 -6.27 3.05
CA ALA A 72 10.45 -6.58 1.91
C ALA A 72 9.62 -6.54 0.63
N VAL A 73 10.21 -6.02 -0.44
CA VAL A 73 9.50 -5.88 -1.71
C VAL A 73 9.13 -7.26 -2.25
N MET A 74 7.84 -7.44 -2.58
CA MET A 74 7.37 -8.64 -3.24
C MET A 74 7.26 -8.44 -4.74
N ALA A 75 6.70 -7.31 -5.15
CA ALA A 75 6.42 -7.06 -6.56
C ALA A 75 6.24 -5.58 -6.79
N GLU A 76 6.56 -5.15 -7.99
CA GLU A 76 6.34 -3.78 -8.43
C GLU A 76 5.58 -3.85 -9.74
N LEU A 77 4.39 -3.26 -9.80
CA LEU A 77 3.54 -3.32 -10.97
C LEU A 77 3.32 -1.91 -11.50
N ASN A 78 3.48 -1.74 -12.79
CA ASN A 78 3.41 -0.42 -13.44
C ASN A 78 2.14 -0.22 -14.24
N GLU A 79 1.28 -1.21 -14.32
CA GLU A 79 0.03 -1.08 -15.04
C GLU A 79 -1.01 -2.04 -14.47
N ALA A 80 -2.26 -1.69 -14.70
CA ALA A 80 -3.38 -2.50 -14.23
C ALA A 80 -3.44 -3.82 -15.00
N PRO A 81 -3.95 -4.88 -14.40
CA PRO A 81 -4.46 -4.92 -13.02
C PRO A 81 -3.32 -4.99 -12.01
N TYR A 82 -3.51 -4.32 -10.90
CA TYR A 82 -2.49 -4.30 -9.84
C TYR A 82 -2.74 -5.48 -8.92
N SER A 83 -2.46 -6.66 -9.41
CA SER A 83 -2.60 -7.90 -8.65
C SER A 83 -1.61 -8.91 -9.17
N PHE A 84 -1.24 -9.86 -8.31
CA PHE A 84 -0.33 -10.91 -8.71
C PHE A 84 -0.55 -12.12 -7.80
N SER A 85 -0.17 -13.29 -8.30
CA SER A 85 -0.35 -14.55 -7.60
C SER A 85 0.97 -15.07 -7.08
N PHE A 86 0.92 -15.73 -5.94
CA PHE A 86 2.10 -16.38 -5.39
C PHE A 86 1.65 -17.56 -4.52
N SER A 87 2.61 -18.39 -4.12
CA SER A 87 2.35 -19.49 -3.22
C SER A 87 2.77 -19.11 -1.81
N THR A 88 1.93 -19.43 -0.82
CA THR A 88 2.30 -19.20 0.57
C THR A 88 3.53 -20.00 0.96
N ASP A 89 3.81 -21.09 0.25
CA ASP A 89 4.97 -21.92 0.53
C ASP A 89 6.29 -21.21 0.21
N ASN A 90 6.24 -20.11 -0.52
CA ASN A 90 7.44 -19.32 -0.80
C ASN A 90 7.89 -18.49 0.38
N TYR A 91 7.11 -18.45 1.45
CA TYR A 91 7.39 -17.64 2.63
C TYR A 91 7.35 -18.53 3.88
N PRO A 92 8.08 -18.16 4.93
CA PRO A 92 8.00 -18.94 6.16
C PRO A 92 6.59 -18.95 6.71
N SER A 93 6.19 -20.06 7.32
CA SER A 93 4.88 -20.14 7.95
C SER A 93 4.83 -19.19 9.14
N GLY A 94 3.60 -18.85 9.55
CA GLY A 94 3.36 -17.91 10.61
C GLY A 94 2.69 -16.66 10.13
N LEU A 95 2.55 -15.70 11.02
CA LEU A 95 1.85 -14.46 10.69
C LEU A 95 2.69 -13.62 9.74
N ARG A 96 2.09 -13.26 8.61
CA ARG A 96 2.73 -12.42 7.58
C ARG A 96 1.91 -11.17 7.37
N ARG A 97 2.60 -10.06 7.21
CA ARG A 97 1.97 -8.77 7.00
C ARG A 97 2.26 -8.30 5.59
N MET A 98 1.20 -8.01 4.84
CA MET A 98 1.33 -7.52 3.47
C MET A 98 0.90 -6.07 3.42
N SER A 99 1.66 -5.26 2.70
CA SER A 99 1.38 -3.85 2.57
C SER A 99 1.71 -3.39 1.16
N ALA A 100 1.38 -2.16 0.85
CA ALA A 100 1.64 -1.60 -0.46
C ALA A 100 1.80 -0.10 -0.38
N VAL A 101 2.52 0.44 -1.35
CA VAL A 101 2.61 1.88 -1.58
C VAL A 101 2.18 2.11 -3.01
N VAL A 102 1.25 3.03 -3.20
CA VAL A 102 0.77 3.39 -4.53
C VAL A 102 1.38 4.73 -4.94
N PHE A 103 1.66 4.87 -6.23
CA PHE A 103 2.19 6.10 -6.79
C PHE A 103 1.23 6.58 -7.85
N THR A 104 0.82 7.84 -7.76
CA THR A 104 -0.10 8.41 -8.71
C THR A 104 0.65 9.02 -9.88
N SER A 105 -0.09 9.27 -10.95
CA SER A 105 0.52 9.81 -12.17
C SER A 105 1.09 11.20 -11.98
N ASP A 106 0.64 11.93 -10.96
CA ASP A 106 1.13 13.28 -10.69
C ASP A 106 2.33 13.28 -9.73
N GLY A 107 2.85 12.12 -9.37
CA GLY A 107 4.06 12.03 -8.57
C GLY A 107 3.85 11.87 -7.08
N ALA A 108 2.62 11.83 -6.62
CA ALA A 108 2.34 11.61 -5.19
C ALA A 108 2.42 10.12 -4.86
N SER A 109 2.60 9.82 -3.59
CA SER A 109 2.58 8.45 -3.10
C SER A 109 1.70 8.35 -1.88
N GLN A 110 1.18 7.15 -1.64
CA GLN A 110 0.29 6.90 -0.52
C GLN A 110 0.47 5.47 -0.04
N GLU A 111 0.53 5.31 1.27
CA GLU A 111 0.59 3.97 1.86
C GLU A 111 -0.80 3.39 1.95
N VAL A 112 -0.90 2.10 1.70
CA VAL A 112 -2.16 1.37 1.79
C VAL A 112 -2.15 0.60 3.10
N ALA A 113 -3.29 0.58 3.78
CA ALA A 113 -3.40 -0.11 5.06
C ALA A 113 -3.00 -1.58 4.90
N PRO A 114 -2.17 -2.09 5.80
CA PRO A 114 -1.70 -3.47 5.68
C PRO A 114 -2.78 -4.47 6.04
N ILE A 115 -2.61 -5.69 5.55
CA ILE A 115 -3.41 -6.83 5.98
C ILE A 115 -2.46 -7.91 6.47
N SER A 116 -2.96 -8.76 7.35
CA SER A 116 -2.15 -9.83 7.93
C SER A 116 -2.89 -11.15 7.82
N TYR A 117 -2.15 -12.18 7.48
CA TYR A 117 -2.65 -13.54 7.39
C TYR A 117 -1.64 -14.48 8.01
N ASN A 118 -2.15 -15.57 8.56
CA ASN A 118 -1.31 -16.62 9.11
C ASN A 118 -1.08 -17.67 8.02
N PHE A 119 0.15 -17.74 7.53
CA PHE A 119 0.51 -18.69 6.49
C PHE A 119 0.80 -20.03 7.15
N LEU A 120 0.03 -21.03 6.77
CA LEU A 120 0.20 -22.38 7.28
C LEU A 120 1.20 -23.12 6.41
N SER A 121 1.95 -23.98 7.03
CA SER A 121 2.79 -24.90 6.24
C SER A 121 1.88 -25.90 5.55
N GLN A 122 2.40 -26.50 4.49
CA GLN A 122 1.62 -27.47 3.74
C GLN A 122 1.22 -28.64 4.63
N GLU A 123 2.04 -28.99 5.58
CA GLU A 123 1.77 -30.09 6.49
C GLU A 123 0.69 -29.75 7.50
N ALA A 124 0.56 -28.47 7.85
CA ALA A 124 -0.41 -28.04 8.84
C ALA A 124 -1.79 -27.79 8.22
N ALA A 125 -1.86 -27.68 6.92
CA ALA A 125 -3.11 -27.36 6.24
C ALA A 125 -4.08 -28.55 6.10
#